data_5587e2fb7fcd7b228433bc3db967333a
#
_entry.id   5587e2fb7fcd7b228433bc3db967333a
#
_cell.length_a   1.000
_cell.length_b   1.000
_cell.length_c   1.000
_cell.angle_alpha   90.00
_cell.angle_beta   90.00
_cell.angle_gamma   90.00
#
_symmetry.space_group_name_H-M   'P 1'
#
loop_
_entity.id
_entity.type
_entity.pdbx_description
1 polymer ?
#
loop_
_entity_poly.entity_id
_entity_poly.type
_entity_poly.pdbx_seq_one_letter_code
_entity_poly.pdbx_strand_id
1 'polypeptide(L)'
;MKKIKILFILILSLLLISCGNKEETVEKVEQIFQTAMPKQEYNLNPQSYTGNERALITQIFEGLTELKDESARYVEVLNIEHSDDFKEWIFTLRDDLKWSDNQKITAETYLESWLSTLENSNSDEIHRMFVIKGAEDFSKKKLDKNSVGIKVQENKLIVTLNSPIKNFDEWVSNPIFYPIREENAKLSLDKKIVNGAFKVSTYNEDSIVLVRNENYWDNVNTKLKEVNIALVENDIMAYEMFPRNEIDYFGEPFYSIPFDRLGQVNTLPEKLVFPSTRYWYISIPNETNEKIFEKAELRKLMYAVSDPEFMGKVIIENNSPTIFEHPHPSSEVLNKAKEDFEKLNIKFSDTPYIAYFSADKLLEKKLLLSTVKEWVGNFKIPIRVSSSTDSPITFKIENYLVGTNNKNDLYHYINYKYNTKIKTDEEFLDSLVVIPLLQEYNTVLSRSSVRGLNLTPSGDLYLKYINIQ
;
A
#
# COMPACT_ATOMS: atom_id res chain seq x y z
N MET A 1 61.33 45.59 -39.67
CA MET A 1 61.25 44.34 -38.86
C MET A 1 60.82 44.56 -37.41
N LYS A 2 61.17 45.67 -36.71
CA LYS A 2 60.71 45.92 -35.35
C LYS A 2 59.18 46.18 -35.21
N LYS A 3 58.55 46.86 -36.16
CA LYS A 3 57.12 47.17 -36.12
C LYS A 3 56.22 45.96 -36.35
N ILE A 4 56.65 44.93 -37.09
CA ILE A 4 55.93 43.72 -37.36
C ILE A 4 55.98 42.80 -36.13
N LYS A 5 57.09 42.77 -35.34
CA LYS A 5 57.16 42.00 -34.10
C LYS A 5 56.24 42.49 -32.96
N ILE A 6 56.04 43.83 -32.90
CA ILE A 6 55.17 44.45 -31.91
C ILE A 6 53.68 44.16 -32.26
N LEU A 7 53.31 44.15 -33.53
CA LEU A 7 51.96 43.83 -33.98
C LEU A 7 51.62 42.35 -33.67
N PHE A 8 52.59 41.45 -33.85
CA PHE A 8 52.38 40.00 -33.54
C PHE A 8 52.25 39.71 -32.03
N ILE A 9 52.96 40.46 -31.19
CA ILE A 9 52.85 40.36 -29.72
C ILE A 9 51.53 40.95 -29.23
N LEU A 10 51.00 42.00 -29.86
CA LEU A 10 49.69 42.58 -29.52
C LEU A 10 48.52 41.67 -29.96
N ILE A 11 48.62 40.94 -31.07
CA ILE A 11 47.63 39.96 -31.53
C ILE A 11 47.69 38.71 -30.65
N LEU A 12 48.85 38.28 -30.20
CA LEU A 12 49.00 37.13 -29.30
C LEU A 12 48.47 37.43 -27.88
N SER A 13 48.58 38.65 -27.39
CA SER A 13 48.00 39.09 -26.11
C SER A 13 46.49 39.22 -26.14
N LEU A 14 45.89 39.55 -27.28
CA LEU A 14 44.44 39.58 -27.49
C LEU A 14 43.82 38.17 -27.58
N LEU A 15 44.58 37.15 -27.96
CA LEU A 15 44.13 35.76 -27.99
C LEU A 15 44.19 35.09 -26.59
N LEU A 16 44.91 35.65 -25.63
CA LEU A 16 44.96 35.13 -24.25
C LEU A 16 43.89 35.71 -23.32
N ILE A 17 43.13 36.71 -23.74
CA ILE A 17 42.04 37.31 -22.95
C ILE A 17 40.69 36.66 -23.29
N SER A 18 40.64 35.73 -24.29
CA SER A 18 39.42 35.00 -24.69
C SER A 18 39.24 33.66 -23.99
N CYS A 19 40.04 33.32 -22.96
CA CYS A 19 39.65 32.30 -21.97
C CYS A 19 38.86 33.00 -20.86
N GLY A 20 37.73 33.56 -21.17
CA GLY A 20 36.69 33.84 -20.21
C GLY A 20 36.27 32.45 -19.60
N ASN A 21 36.34 32.32 -18.30
CA ASN A 21 35.66 31.30 -17.58
C ASN A 21 34.23 31.21 -18.13
N LYS A 22 33.94 30.21 -18.94
CA LYS A 22 32.57 29.69 -18.95
C LYS A 22 32.37 29.19 -17.53
N GLU A 23 31.80 29.96 -16.65
CA GLU A 23 30.98 29.39 -15.61
C GLU A 23 30.04 28.47 -16.37
N GLU A 24 30.30 27.17 -16.27
CA GLU A 24 29.26 26.19 -16.55
C GLU A 24 28.14 26.55 -15.59
N THR A 25 27.18 27.30 -16.09
CA THR A 25 25.88 27.42 -15.44
C THR A 25 25.36 25.99 -15.41
N VAL A 26 25.62 25.27 -14.30
CA VAL A 26 24.95 24.02 -14.02
C VAL A 26 23.47 24.39 -14.05
N GLU A 27 22.82 24.02 -15.13
CA GLU A 27 21.37 24.21 -15.28
C GLU A 27 20.71 23.55 -14.08
N LYS A 28 20.14 24.34 -13.19
CA LYS A 28 19.59 23.85 -11.95
C LYS A 28 18.37 23.03 -12.29
N VAL A 29 18.49 21.69 -12.26
CA VAL A 29 17.41 20.78 -12.54
C VAL A 29 16.20 21.13 -11.66
N GLU A 30 15.07 21.38 -12.30
CA GLU A 30 13.84 21.67 -11.59
C GLU A 30 13.41 20.47 -10.76
N GLN A 31 13.11 20.72 -9.50
CA GLN A 31 12.69 19.69 -8.56
C GLN A 31 11.17 19.49 -8.66
N ILE A 32 10.72 19.04 -9.82
CA ILE A 32 9.33 18.72 -10.17
C ILE A 32 9.24 17.22 -10.47
N PHE A 33 8.31 16.55 -9.85
CA PHE A 33 8.04 15.13 -10.08
C PHE A 33 6.69 14.96 -10.77
N GLN A 34 6.63 14.13 -11.81
CA GLN A 34 5.44 13.95 -12.64
C GLN A 34 4.99 12.48 -12.58
N THR A 35 3.70 12.27 -12.32
CA THR A 35 3.07 10.94 -12.32
C THR A 35 1.60 11.03 -12.76
N ALA A 36 0.89 9.91 -12.79
CA ALA A 36 -0.52 9.86 -13.13
C ALA A 36 -1.30 9.04 -12.09
N MET A 37 -2.58 9.38 -11.90
CA MET A 37 -3.53 8.66 -11.05
C MET A 37 -4.87 8.48 -11.76
N PRO A 38 -5.72 7.53 -11.32
CA PRO A 38 -7.07 7.38 -11.84
C PRO A 38 -7.89 8.66 -11.73
N LYS A 39 -8.67 8.97 -12.76
CA LYS A 39 -9.63 10.07 -12.73
C LYS A 39 -10.85 9.67 -11.92
N GLN A 40 -10.96 10.22 -10.72
CA GLN A 40 -12.05 9.98 -9.77
C GLN A 40 -12.17 11.17 -8.81
N GLU A 41 -13.23 11.20 -8.01
CA GLU A 41 -13.30 12.11 -6.87
C GLU A 41 -12.41 11.61 -5.74
N TYR A 42 -11.67 12.52 -5.11
CA TYR A 42 -10.77 12.27 -3.98
C TYR A 42 -11.27 12.98 -2.73
N ASN A 43 -11.34 12.27 -1.60
CA ASN A 43 -11.70 12.83 -0.31
C ASN A 43 -10.48 13.19 0.55
N LEU A 44 -9.40 12.42 0.43
CA LEU A 44 -8.14 12.57 1.18
C LEU A 44 -8.35 12.71 2.70
N ASN A 45 -9.14 11.79 3.25
CA ASN A 45 -9.38 11.70 4.70
C ASN A 45 -8.70 10.45 5.27
N PRO A 46 -7.70 10.58 6.17
CA PRO A 46 -7.04 9.42 6.77
C PRO A 46 -7.97 8.45 7.51
N GLN A 47 -9.14 8.91 7.95
CA GLN A 47 -10.11 8.06 8.66
C GLN A 47 -10.96 7.17 7.74
N SER A 48 -11.05 7.48 6.43
CA SER A 48 -12.00 6.84 5.52
C SER A 48 -11.52 6.78 4.07
N TYR A 49 -10.22 6.60 3.89
CA TYR A 49 -9.64 6.50 2.54
C TYR A 49 -9.91 5.14 1.89
N THR A 50 -9.89 5.12 0.58
CA THR A 50 -9.99 3.92 -0.25
C THR A 50 -8.88 3.88 -1.29
N GLY A 51 -8.39 2.67 -1.60
CA GLY A 51 -7.51 2.43 -2.75
C GLY A 51 -6.40 3.48 -2.94
N ASN A 52 -6.46 4.18 -4.07
CA ASN A 52 -5.43 5.13 -4.49
C ASN A 52 -5.37 6.42 -3.66
N GLU A 53 -6.37 6.72 -2.82
CA GLU A 53 -6.32 7.89 -1.94
C GLU A 53 -5.15 7.82 -0.95
N ARG A 54 -4.77 6.61 -0.53
CA ARG A 54 -3.61 6.39 0.34
C ARG A 54 -2.33 6.99 -0.24
N ALA A 55 -2.14 6.90 -1.56
CA ALA A 55 -0.98 7.45 -2.25
C ALA A 55 -0.81 8.97 -2.04
N LEU A 56 -1.93 9.71 -1.98
CA LEU A 56 -1.93 11.15 -1.73
C LEU A 56 -1.91 11.47 -0.23
N ILE A 57 -2.65 10.71 0.57
CA ILE A 57 -2.72 10.91 2.02
C ILE A 57 -1.32 10.85 2.64
N THR A 58 -0.48 9.89 2.25
CA THR A 58 0.89 9.75 2.73
C THR A 58 1.84 10.85 2.28
N GLN A 59 1.45 11.72 1.34
CA GLN A 59 2.23 12.91 0.96
C GLN A 59 1.83 14.15 1.76
N ILE A 60 0.52 14.28 2.06
CA ILE A 60 -0.02 15.49 2.67
C ILE A 60 -0.27 15.36 4.18
N PHE A 61 -0.32 14.13 4.68
CA PHE A 61 -0.37 13.83 6.12
C PHE A 61 0.82 12.95 6.52
N GLU A 62 1.12 12.97 7.81
CA GLU A 62 2.17 12.19 8.44
C GLU A 62 1.71 11.67 9.80
N GLY A 63 2.26 10.55 10.25
CA GLY A 63 1.96 9.94 11.54
C GLY A 63 3.18 9.89 12.46
N LEU A 64 3.07 9.14 13.56
CA LEU A 64 4.15 8.97 14.53
C LEU A 64 5.39 8.33 13.90
N THR A 65 5.18 7.36 13.03
CA THR A 65 6.20 6.59 12.32
C THR A 65 5.83 6.39 10.87
N GLU A 66 6.79 5.97 10.07
CA GLU A 66 6.63 5.47 8.71
C GLU A 66 7.41 4.16 8.55
N LEU A 67 7.08 3.35 7.57
CA LEU A 67 7.88 2.18 7.23
C LEU A 67 9.05 2.59 6.34
N LYS A 68 10.23 2.10 6.67
CA LYS A 68 11.41 2.18 5.83
C LYS A 68 12.08 0.82 5.80
N ASP A 69 12.24 0.27 4.60
CA ASP A 69 12.71 -1.11 4.43
C ASP A 69 11.79 -2.08 5.20
N GLU A 70 12.25 -2.69 6.26
CA GLU A 70 11.49 -3.65 7.06
C GLU A 70 11.25 -3.20 8.51
N SER A 71 11.40 -1.90 8.81
CA SER A 71 11.30 -1.38 10.17
C SER A 71 10.60 -0.04 10.25
N ALA A 72 10.12 0.32 11.46
CA ALA A 72 9.59 1.62 11.73
C ALA A 72 10.70 2.68 11.78
N ARG A 73 10.51 3.76 11.04
CA ARG A 73 11.30 4.99 11.15
C ARG A 73 10.51 6.01 11.96
N TYR A 74 11.16 6.62 12.93
CA TYR A 74 10.58 7.69 13.73
C TYR A 74 10.47 8.96 12.90
N VAL A 75 9.29 9.56 12.89
CA VAL A 75 8.97 10.75 12.10
C VAL A 75 8.51 11.87 13.01
N GLU A 76 7.29 11.81 13.54
CA GLU A 76 6.79 12.82 14.46
C GLU A 76 7.15 12.54 15.94
N VAL A 77 7.85 11.43 16.20
CA VAL A 77 8.33 11.10 17.54
C VAL A 77 9.85 11.25 17.66
N LEU A 78 10.32 11.63 18.86
CA LEU A 78 11.73 11.66 19.24
C LEU A 78 12.17 10.32 19.81
N ASN A 79 11.28 9.62 20.50
CA ASN A 79 11.56 8.36 21.18
C ASN A 79 10.28 7.52 21.31
N ILE A 80 10.49 6.19 21.28
CA ILE A 80 9.45 5.19 21.56
C ILE A 80 9.98 4.25 22.62
N GLU A 81 9.17 4.07 23.68
CA GLU A 81 9.44 3.14 24.77
C GLU A 81 8.29 2.14 24.88
N HIS A 82 8.55 0.97 25.40
CA HIS A 82 7.51 -0.04 25.63
C HIS A 82 7.77 -0.83 26.92
N SER A 83 6.72 -1.42 27.48
CA SER A 83 6.81 -2.38 28.56
C SER A 83 7.47 -3.70 28.12
N ASP A 84 8.05 -4.46 29.04
CA ASP A 84 8.68 -5.75 28.75
C ASP A 84 7.72 -6.76 28.11
N ASP A 85 6.43 -6.63 28.39
CA ASP A 85 5.37 -7.48 27.82
C ASP A 85 4.74 -6.91 26.53
N PHE A 86 5.29 -5.81 25.98
CA PHE A 86 4.80 -5.16 24.74
C PHE A 86 3.32 -4.80 24.74
N LYS A 87 2.73 -4.53 25.93
CA LYS A 87 1.33 -4.08 26.05
C LYS A 87 1.17 -2.61 26.31
N GLU A 88 2.20 -1.93 26.79
CA GLU A 88 2.19 -0.48 26.94
C GLU A 88 3.28 0.14 26.08
N TRP A 89 2.90 1.15 25.31
CA TRP A 89 3.77 1.89 24.40
C TRP A 89 3.70 3.36 24.70
N ILE A 90 4.86 4.03 24.71
CA ILE A 90 4.99 5.45 25.03
C ILE A 90 5.69 6.14 23.87
N PHE A 91 4.96 7.02 23.21
CA PHE A 91 5.45 7.83 22.09
C PHE A 91 5.74 9.24 22.58
N THR A 92 7.01 9.63 22.61
CA THR A 92 7.42 11.01 22.96
C THR A 92 7.48 11.83 21.68
N LEU A 93 6.55 12.79 21.51
CA LEU A 93 6.45 13.60 20.31
C LEU A 93 7.54 14.66 20.24
N ARG A 94 7.83 15.11 19.01
CA ARG A 94 8.64 16.30 18.74
C ARG A 94 7.89 17.57 19.19
N ASP A 95 8.64 18.60 19.56
CA ASP A 95 8.05 19.89 20.02
C ASP A 95 7.82 20.90 18.87
N ASP A 96 8.38 20.61 17.68
CA ASP A 96 8.37 21.49 16.51
C ASP A 96 7.30 21.14 15.47
N LEU A 97 6.42 20.19 15.78
CA LEU A 97 5.35 19.74 14.89
C LEU A 97 4.27 20.81 14.70
N LYS A 98 3.88 21.00 13.44
CA LYS A 98 2.87 21.99 13.06
C LYS A 98 2.01 21.51 11.90
N TRP A 99 0.78 21.95 11.94
CA TRP A 99 -0.11 21.95 10.79
C TRP A 99 0.32 22.99 9.75
N SER A 100 -0.19 22.87 8.52
CA SER A 100 0.05 23.83 7.44
C SER A 100 -0.46 25.25 7.71
N ASP A 101 -1.37 25.43 8.67
CA ASP A 101 -1.82 26.72 9.19
C ASP A 101 -1.00 27.26 10.38
N ASN A 102 0.15 26.62 10.68
CA ASN A 102 1.09 26.95 11.74
C ASN A 102 0.60 26.63 13.19
N GLN A 103 -0.56 26.00 13.37
CA GLN A 103 -0.97 25.52 14.70
C GLN A 103 -0.12 24.32 15.12
N LYS A 104 0.14 24.19 16.42
CA LYS A 104 0.95 23.08 16.96
C LYS A 104 0.20 21.75 16.92
N ILE A 105 0.96 20.67 16.71
CA ILE A 105 0.54 19.29 16.91
C ILE A 105 1.19 18.78 18.20
N THR A 106 0.40 18.14 19.05
CA THR A 106 0.82 17.65 20.36
C THR A 106 0.29 16.23 20.59
N ALA A 107 0.69 15.60 21.68
CA ALA A 107 0.14 14.31 22.07
C ALA A 107 -1.40 14.35 22.28
N GLU A 108 -1.95 15.50 22.72
CA GLU A 108 -3.39 15.69 22.83
C GLU A 108 -4.08 15.68 21.46
N THR A 109 -3.45 16.27 20.44
CA THR A 109 -3.94 16.21 19.06
C THR A 109 -4.10 14.75 18.59
N TYR A 110 -3.14 13.89 18.91
CA TYR A 110 -3.22 12.46 18.59
C TYR A 110 -4.31 11.74 19.38
N LEU A 111 -4.43 11.99 20.68
CA LEU A 111 -5.50 11.43 21.52
C LEU A 111 -6.88 11.76 20.94
N GLU A 112 -7.14 13.04 20.67
CA GLU A 112 -8.42 13.50 20.12
C GLU A 112 -8.69 12.90 18.74
N SER A 113 -7.67 12.88 17.85
CA SER A 113 -7.76 12.30 16.51
C SER A 113 -8.09 10.81 16.55
N TRP A 114 -7.40 10.03 17.39
CA TRP A 114 -7.63 8.59 17.48
C TRP A 114 -8.99 8.26 18.07
N LEU A 115 -9.46 9.02 19.06
CA LEU A 115 -10.82 8.86 19.60
C LEU A 115 -11.88 9.21 18.55
N SER A 116 -11.69 10.31 17.81
CA SER A 116 -12.58 10.69 16.70
C SER A 116 -12.59 9.63 15.58
N THR A 117 -11.42 9.06 15.25
CA THR A 117 -11.33 7.97 14.28
C THR A 117 -12.10 6.73 14.73
N LEU A 118 -11.94 6.31 16.00
CA LEU A 118 -12.67 5.17 16.56
C LEU A 118 -14.19 5.38 16.58
N GLU A 119 -14.65 6.62 16.76
CA GLU A 119 -16.07 6.95 16.82
C GLU A 119 -16.72 7.07 15.45
N ASN A 120 -16.00 7.58 14.43
CA ASN A 120 -16.59 8.06 13.20
C ASN A 120 -16.11 7.34 11.93
N SER A 121 -15.03 6.55 12.00
CA SER A 121 -14.51 5.86 10.83
C SER A 121 -15.44 4.76 10.34
N ASN A 122 -15.60 4.67 9.02
CA ASN A 122 -16.23 3.56 8.30
C ASN A 122 -15.22 2.80 7.42
N SER A 123 -13.93 3.03 7.61
CA SER A 123 -12.86 2.34 6.90
C SER A 123 -12.74 0.89 7.35
N ASP A 124 -12.48 -0.02 6.42
CA ASP A 124 -12.11 -1.40 6.75
C ASP A 124 -10.81 -1.47 7.57
N GLU A 125 -9.95 -0.45 7.51
CA GLU A 125 -8.70 -0.37 8.28
C GLU A 125 -8.92 -0.08 9.78
N ILE A 126 -10.14 0.28 10.21
CA ILE A 126 -10.45 0.58 11.62
C ILE A 126 -10.12 -0.58 12.56
N HIS A 127 -10.17 -1.84 12.06
CA HIS A 127 -9.82 -3.01 12.83
C HIS A 127 -8.39 -2.94 13.40
N ARG A 128 -7.48 -2.17 12.77
CA ARG A 128 -6.11 -1.96 13.26
C ARG A 128 -6.08 -1.23 14.59
N MET A 129 -7.03 -0.35 14.83
CA MET A 129 -7.12 0.36 16.10
C MET A 129 -7.75 -0.49 17.22
N PHE A 130 -8.43 -1.59 16.89
CA PHE A 130 -9.07 -2.48 17.89
C PHE A 130 -8.07 -3.28 18.73
N VAL A 131 -6.78 -3.25 18.39
CA VAL A 131 -5.71 -3.77 19.24
C VAL A 131 -5.53 -2.94 20.52
N ILE A 132 -5.94 -1.68 20.51
CA ILE A 132 -5.91 -0.78 21.68
C ILE A 132 -7.00 -1.21 22.66
N LYS A 133 -6.66 -1.24 23.94
CA LYS A 133 -7.58 -1.64 25.02
C LYS A 133 -8.86 -0.81 24.98
N GLY A 134 -10.00 -1.49 24.95
CA GLY A 134 -11.34 -0.87 24.97
C GLY A 134 -11.75 -0.19 23.67
N ALA A 135 -10.88 -0.10 22.65
CA ALA A 135 -11.15 0.64 21.40
C ALA A 135 -12.33 0.06 20.60
N GLU A 136 -12.40 -1.27 20.45
CA GLU A 136 -13.51 -1.92 19.73
C GLU A 136 -14.86 -1.69 20.42
N ASP A 137 -14.92 -1.81 21.74
CA ASP A 137 -16.16 -1.59 22.49
C ASP A 137 -16.57 -0.11 22.50
N PHE A 138 -15.61 0.81 22.50
CA PHE A 138 -15.88 2.23 22.33
C PHE A 138 -16.44 2.53 20.93
N SER A 139 -15.81 2.04 19.87
CA SER A 139 -16.31 2.19 18.50
C SER A 139 -17.73 1.64 18.33
N LYS A 140 -18.06 0.54 19.01
CA LYS A 140 -19.42 -0.05 19.05
C LYS A 140 -20.37 0.62 20.06
N LYS A 141 -19.97 1.76 20.66
CA LYS A 141 -20.76 2.54 21.65
C LYS A 141 -21.15 1.75 22.91
N LYS A 142 -20.34 0.77 23.30
CA LYS A 142 -20.55 -0.01 24.55
C LYS A 142 -19.78 0.57 25.74
N LEU A 143 -18.70 1.30 25.50
CA LEU A 143 -17.87 1.95 26.49
C LEU A 143 -17.75 3.46 26.18
N ASP A 144 -17.42 4.27 27.19
CA ASP A 144 -17.09 5.69 27.00
C ASP A 144 -15.59 5.88 26.62
N LYS A 145 -15.25 7.07 26.15
CA LYS A 145 -13.90 7.42 25.70
C LYS A 145 -12.80 7.25 26.75
N ASN A 146 -13.14 7.39 28.07
CA ASN A 146 -12.16 7.26 29.14
C ASN A 146 -11.75 5.81 29.39
N SER A 147 -12.49 4.85 28.85
CA SER A 147 -12.19 3.41 28.92
C SER A 147 -11.21 2.96 27.85
N VAL A 148 -10.92 3.81 26.84
CA VAL A 148 -9.94 3.50 25.79
C VAL A 148 -8.53 3.62 26.36
N GLY A 149 -7.68 2.69 26.04
CA GLY A 149 -6.29 2.61 26.53
C GLY A 149 -5.34 3.63 25.90
N ILE A 150 -5.77 4.91 25.79
CA ILE A 150 -4.95 6.01 25.30
C ILE A 150 -4.93 7.11 26.34
N LYS A 151 -3.73 7.61 26.67
CA LYS A 151 -3.55 8.70 27.64
C LYS A 151 -2.47 9.65 27.16
N VAL A 152 -2.56 10.88 27.64
CA VAL A 152 -1.51 11.89 27.43
C VAL A 152 -0.90 12.27 28.77
N GLN A 153 0.42 12.35 28.80
CA GLN A 153 1.18 12.90 29.91
C GLN A 153 2.28 13.81 29.36
N GLU A 154 2.14 15.12 29.55
CA GLU A 154 2.97 16.12 28.90
C GLU A 154 2.92 15.96 27.37
N ASN A 155 4.06 15.82 26.68
CA ASN A 155 4.08 15.58 25.24
C ASN A 155 4.31 14.08 24.90
N LYS A 156 3.78 13.17 25.72
CA LYS A 156 3.84 11.72 25.55
C LYS A 156 2.44 11.15 25.34
N LEU A 157 2.28 10.40 24.27
CA LEU A 157 1.11 9.57 24.00
C LEU A 157 1.38 8.17 24.56
N ILE A 158 0.58 7.73 25.51
CA ILE A 158 0.69 6.42 26.17
C ILE A 158 -0.45 5.54 25.70
N VAL A 159 -0.12 4.37 25.13
CA VAL A 159 -1.07 3.46 24.53
C VAL A 159 -0.99 2.08 25.20
N THR A 160 -2.13 1.61 25.71
CA THR A 160 -2.26 0.27 26.29
C THR A 160 -2.97 -0.66 25.31
N LEU A 161 -2.40 -1.83 25.03
CA LEU A 161 -2.94 -2.81 24.10
C LEU A 161 -3.70 -3.95 24.81
N ASN A 162 -4.61 -4.60 24.08
CA ASN A 162 -5.34 -5.78 24.56
C ASN A 162 -4.40 -7.00 24.72
N SER A 163 -3.42 -7.13 23.84
CA SER A 163 -2.45 -8.24 23.80
C SER A 163 -1.07 -7.71 23.36
N PRO A 164 0.02 -8.46 23.64
CA PRO A 164 1.36 -8.07 23.21
C PRO A 164 1.48 -7.91 21.69
N ILE A 165 2.00 -6.77 21.22
CA ILE A 165 2.38 -6.54 19.83
C ILE A 165 3.80 -5.98 19.82
N LYS A 166 4.77 -6.77 19.35
CA LYS A 166 6.20 -6.42 19.40
C LYS A 166 6.61 -5.32 18.41
N ASN A 167 5.82 -5.12 17.37
CA ASN A 167 6.06 -4.17 16.28
C ASN A 167 4.93 -3.13 16.19
N PHE A 168 4.40 -2.69 17.31
CA PHE A 168 3.32 -1.70 17.31
C PHE A 168 3.78 -0.33 16.77
N ASP A 169 5.08 -0.03 16.84
CA ASP A 169 5.71 1.11 16.17
C ASP A 169 5.60 1.04 14.63
N GLU A 170 5.68 -0.14 14.02
CA GLU A 170 5.37 -0.33 12.59
C GLU A 170 3.86 -0.19 12.34
N TRP A 171 3.05 -0.68 13.24
CA TRP A 171 1.60 -0.69 13.14
C TRP A 171 1.00 0.73 13.03
N VAL A 172 1.53 1.67 13.83
CA VAL A 172 1.05 3.07 13.84
C VAL A 172 1.54 3.90 12.65
N SER A 173 2.31 3.32 11.73
CA SER A 173 2.65 3.94 10.44
C SER A 173 1.46 3.99 9.47
N ASN A 174 0.42 3.19 9.72
CA ASN A 174 -0.77 3.17 8.87
C ASN A 174 -1.55 4.49 8.97
N PRO A 175 -2.02 5.07 7.85
CA PRO A 175 -2.74 6.34 7.84
C PRO A 175 -3.97 6.41 8.78
N ILE A 176 -4.58 5.28 9.15
CA ILE A 176 -5.69 5.26 10.11
C ILE A 176 -5.31 5.84 11.49
N PHE A 177 -4.01 5.88 11.81
CA PHE A 177 -3.44 6.45 13.04
C PHE A 177 -2.93 7.89 12.86
N TYR A 178 -3.06 8.49 11.67
CA TYR A 178 -2.60 9.86 11.46
C TYR A 178 -3.45 10.88 12.21
N PRO A 179 -2.89 12.00 12.63
CA PRO A 179 -3.67 13.06 13.25
C PRO A 179 -4.58 13.72 12.20
N ILE A 180 -5.74 14.19 12.65
CA ILE A 180 -6.74 14.80 11.79
C ILE A 180 -7.22 16.14 12.36
N ARG A 181 -7.82 16.94 11.49
CA ARG A 181 -8.56 18.16 11.82
C ARG A 181 -10.00 17.98 11.38
N GLU A 182 -10.97 18.09 12.30
CA GLU A 182 -12.38 17.88 11.99
C GLU A 182 -12.91 18.83 10.92
N GLU A 183 -12.41 20.06 10.89
CA GLU A 183 -12.78 21.05 9.86
C GLU A 183 -12.43 20.60 8.44
N ASN A 184 -11.44 19.73 8.28
CA ASN A 184 -11.06 19.20 6.96
C ASN A 184 -12.23 18.50 6.24
N ALA A 185 -13.20 17.97 6.97
CA ALA A 185 -14.39 17.34 6.38
C ALA A 185 -15.22 18.31 5.51
N LYS A 186 -15.11 19.61 5.76
CA LYS A 186 -15.87 20.67 5.06
C LYS A 186 -15.02 21.48 4.07
N LEU A 187 -13.71 21.24 4.04
CA LEU A 187 -12.79 21.99 3.19
C LEU A 187 -12.58 21.28 1.85
N SER A 188 -12.46 22.05 0.76
CA SER A 188 -11.96 21.57 -0.53
C SER A 188 -10.51 21.08 -0.40
N LEU A 189 -10.06 20.24 -1.33
CA LEU A 189 -8.74 19.59 -1.23
C LEU A 189 -7.59 20.60 -1.14
N ASP A 190 -7.66 21.69 -1.89
CA ASP A 190 -6.68 22.79 -1.91
C ASP A 190 -6.64 23.63 -0.62
N LYS A 191 -7.64 23.45 0.26
CA LYS A 191 -7.76 24.17 1.54
C LYS A 191 -7.58 23.28 2.77
N LYS A 192 -7.39 21.98 2.56
CA LYS A 192 -7.17 21.08 3.70
C LYS A 192 -5.97 21.49 4.53
N ILE A 193 -6.13 21.44 5.85
CA ILE A 193 -5.08 21.69 6.84
C ILE A 193 -4.36 20.37 7.07
N VAL A 194 -3.08 20.31 6.70
CA VAL A 194 -2.28 19.10 6.62
C VAL A 194 -0.98 19.22 7.41
N ASN A 195 -0.33 18.09 7.75
CA ASN A 195 0.93 18.06 8.50
C ASN A 195 2.07 17.38 7.76
N GLY A 196 1.83 16.82 6.57
CA GLY A 196 2.85 16.15 5.76
C GLY A 196 3.75 17.12 5.00
N ALA A 197 4.67 16.55 4.22
CA ALA A 197 5.69 17.28 3.47
C ALA A 197 5.12 18.16 2.34
N PHE A 198 3.94 17.83 1.85
CA PHE A 198 3.25 18.53 0.77
C PHE A 198 1.84 18.95 1.18
N LYS A 199 1.29 19.88 0.40
CA LYS A 199 -0.13 20.27 0.46
C LYS A 199 -0.66 20.42 -0.96
N VAL A 200 -1.96 20.22 -1.15
CA VAL A 200 -2.62 20.43 -2.43
C VAL A 200 -2.66 21.94 -2.73
N SER A 201 -2.15 22.33 -3.88
CA SER A 201 -2.25 23.72 -4.37
C SER A 201 -3.32 23.88 -5.44
N THR A 202 -3.54 22.83 -6.25
CA THR A 202 -4.54 22.81 -7.31
C THR A 202 -5.19 21.44 -7.39
N TYR A 203 -6.51 21.44 -7.54
CA TYR A 203 -7.29 20.24 -7.84
C TYR A 203 -8.36 20.61 -8.86
N ASN A 204 -8.35 19.93 -9.99
CA ASN A 204 -9.34 20.07 -11.05
C ASN A 204 -9.62 18.71 -11.71
N GLU A 205 -10.42 18.69 -12.78
CA GLU A 205 -10.84 17.47 -13.47
C GLU A 205 -9.67 16.67 -14.07
N ASP A 206 -8.56 17.32 -14.41
CA ASP A 206 -7.46 16.72 -15.17
C ASP A 206 -6.17 16.59 -14.36
N SER A 207 -6.09 17.22 -13.19
CA SER A 207 -4.84 17.22 -12.42
C SER A 207 -4.98 17.53 -10.93
N ILE A 208 -4.00 17.02 -10.17
CA ILE A 208 -3.69 17.43 -8.80
C ILE A 208 -2.25 17.95 -8.79
N VAL A 209 -2.06 19.14 -8.23
CA VAL A 209 -0.72 19.69 -8.02
C VAL A 209 -0.44 19.78 -6.53
N LEU A 210 0.61 19.09 -6.08
CA LEU A 210 1.11 19.23 -4.71
C LEU A 210 2.31 20.18 -4.71
N VAL A 211 2.35 21.04 -3.70
CA VAL A 211 3.51 21.91 -3.43
C VAL A 211 4.04 21.64 -2.03
N ARG A 212 5.31 21.94 -1.82
CA ARG A 212 5.95 21.79 -0.51
C ARG A 212 5.18 22.53 0.57
N ASN A 213 5.01 21.88 1.73
CA ASN A 213 4.45 22.49 2.93
C ASN A 213 5.58 23.16 3.72
N GLU A 214 5.59 24.49 3.73
CA GLU A 214 6.65 25.29 4.39
C GLU A 214 6.67 25.12 5.91
N ASN A 215 5.56 24.66 6.52
CA ASN A 215 5.45 24.40 7.95
C ASN A 215 5.79 22.97 8.34
N TYR A 216 6.13 22.11 7.36
CA TYR A 216 6.54 20.74 7.63
C TYR A 216 7.87 20.73 8.42
N TRP A 217 7.93 19.93 9.48
CA TRP A 217 9.07 19.91 10.40
C TRP A 217 10.41 19.58 9.71
N ASP A 218 10.40 18.72 8.68
CA ASP A 218 11.59 18.33 7.90
C ASP A 218 11.62 18.98 6.50
N ASN A 219 11.07 20.16 6.37
CA ASN A 219 10.98 20.90 5.10
C ASN A 219 12.36 21.11 4.44
N VAL A 220 13.42 21.30 5.21
CA VAL A 220 14.80 21.52 4.71
C VAL A 220 15.30 20.31 3.91
N ASN A 221 14.91 19.11 4.28
CA ASN A 221 15.33 17.87 3.62
C ASN A 221 14.41 17.47 2.45
N THR A 222 13.20 18.02 2.36
CA THR A 222 12.29 17.80 1.24
C THR A 222 12.81 18.54 0.00
N LYS A 223 13.27 17.78 -1.02
CA LYS A 223 13.92 18.38 -2.22
C LYS A 223 12.93 18.81 -3.27
N LEU A 224 11.91 18.00 -3.54
CA LEU A 224 10.86 18.33 -4.50
C LEU A 224 10.16 19.64 -4.10
N LYS A 225 9.93 20.50 -5.07
CA LYS A 225 9.16 21.73 -4.91
C LYS A 225 7.69 21.50 -5.25
N GLU A 226 7.47 20.65 -6.24
CA GLU A 226 6.18 20.43 -6.85
C GLU A 226 6.04 18.98 -7.29
N VAL A 227 4.82 18.46 -7.21
CA VAL A 227 4.43 17.15 -7.75
C VAL A 227 3.21 17.37 -8.64
N ASN A 228 3.34 17.04 -9.92
CA ASN A 228 2.28 17.13 -10.91
C ASN A 228 1.68 15.74 -11.16
N ILE A 229 0.41 15.59 -10.89
CA ILE A 229 -0.31 14.32 -10.99
C ILE A 229 -1.41 14.50 -12.04
N ALA A 230 -1.25 13.86 -13.19
CA ALA A 230 -2.30 13.81 -14.20
C ALA A 230 -3.42 12.85 -13.77
N LEU A 231 -4.66 13.28 -13.89
CA LEU A 231 -5.84 12.42 -13.65
C LEU A 231 -6.30 11.81 -14.97
N VAL A 232 -6.18 10.48 -15.08
CA VAL A 232 -6.33 9.75 -16.34
C VAL A 232 -7.40 8.67 -16.21
N GLU A 233 -8.24 8.51 -17.25
CA GLU A 233 -9.42 7.65 -17.24
C GLU A 233 -9.11 6.16 -17.01
N ASN A 234 -7.97 5.66 -17.52
CA ASN A 234 -7.62 4.25 -17.40
C ASN A 234 -6.10 4.03 -17.39
N ASP A 235 -5.71 2.83 -16.93
CA ASP A 235 -4.33 2.42 -16.75
C ASP A 235 -3.51 2.36 -18.05
N ILE A 236 -4.11 1.99 -19.17
CA ILE A 236 -3.43 1.95 -20.48
C ILE A 236 -3.06 3.35 -20.94
N MET A 237 -4.00 4.32 -20.83
CA MET A 237 -3.71 5.71 -21.18
C MET A 237 -2.61 6.29 -20.27
N ALA A 238 -2.67 6.02 -18.98
CA ALA A 238 -1.66 6.45 -18.03
C ALA A 238 -0.29 5.81 -18.32
N TYR A 239 -0.26 4.50 -18.65
CA TYR A 239 0.97 3.82 -19.06
C TYR A 239 1.62 4.46 -20.29
N GLU A 240 0.83 4.84 -21.31
CA GLU A 240 1.34 5.44 -22.55
C GLU A 240 1.99 6.82 -22.33
N MET A 241 1.75 7.49 -21.20
CA MET A 241 2.43 8.75 -20.85
C MET A 241 3.92 8.51 -20.51
N PHE A 242 4.26 7.34 -19.96
CA PHE A 242 5.64 7.03 -19.60
C PHE A 242 6.56 6.95 -20.84
N PRO A 243 6.33 6.14 -21.89
CA PRO A 243 7.18 6.12 -23.06
C PRO A 243 7.24 7.47 -23.82
N ARG A 244 6.26 8.36 -23.64
CA ARG A 244 6.26 9.72 -24.22
C ARG A 244 7.03 10.74 -23.40
N ASN A 245 7.64 10.36 -22.28
CA ASN A 245 8.31 11.25 -21.32
C ASN A 245 7.40 12.33 -20.71
N GLU A 246 6.10 12.04 -20.57
CA GLU A 246 5.14 12.95 -19.95
C GLU A 246 5.09 12.77 -18.42
N ILE A 247 5.58 11.62 -17.93
CA ILE A 247 5.69 11.29 -16.48
C ILE A 247 7.05 10.67 -16.16
N ASP A 248 7.51 10.87 -14.93
CA ASP A 248 8.78 10.36 -14.40
C ASP A 248 8.64 8.96 -13.80
N TYR A 249 7.44 8.63 -13.34
CA TYR A 249 7.14 7.41 -12.62
C TYR A 249 5.77 6.87 -13.01
N PHE A 250 5.68 5.53 -13.17
CA PHE A 250 4.43 4.82 -13.38
C PHE A 250 4.42 3.51 -12.59
N GLY A 251 3.38 3.28 -11.81
CA GLY A 251 3.23 2.08 -10.97
C GLY A 251 2.63 2.42 -9.60
N GLU A 252 2.57 1.40 -8.72
CA GLU A 252 2.10 1.56 -7.34
C GLU A 252 2.93 2.62 -6.58
N PRO A 253 2.29 3.45 -5.74
CA PRO A 253 0.89 3.41 -5.29
C PRO A 253 -0.10 4.22 -6.15
N PHE A 254 0.36 4.85 -7.22
CA PHE A 254 -0.46 5.76 -8.02
C PHE A 254 -1.30 5.02 -9.05
N TYR A 255 -0.70 4.06 -9.74
CA TYR A 255 -1.36 3.21 -10.74
C TYR A 255 -0.78 1.79 -10.68
N SER A 256 -1.56 0.79 -11.07
CA SER A 256 -1.02 -0.57 -11.31
C SER A 256 -0.56 -0.71 -12.76
N ILE A 257 0.48 -1.52 -13.02
CA ILE A 257 0.89 -1.86 -14.38
C ILE A 257 -0.27 -2.60 -15.07
N PRO A 258 -0.73 -2.14 -16.27
CA PRO A 258 -1.76 -2.85 -17.00
C PRO A 258 -1.32 -4.28 -17.30
N PHE A 259 -2.19 -5.25 -17.02
CA PHE A 259 -1.84 -6.67 -17.16
C PHE A 259 -1.37 -7.04 -18.58
N ASP A 260 -1.98 -6.48 -19.62
CA ASP A 260 -1.64 -6.70 -21.01
C ASP A 260 -0.34 -6.00 -21.47
N ARG A 261 0.26 -5.18 -20.60
CA ARG A 261 1.56 -4.52 -20.79
C ARG A 261 2.71 -5.19 -20.03
N LEU A 262 2.45 -6.16 -19.15
CA LEU A 262 3.49 -6.80 -18.35
C LEU A 262 4.65 -7.35 -19.20
N GLY A 263 4.37 -8.05 -20.28
CA GLY A 263 5.40 -8.56 -21.18
C GLY A 263 6.28 -7.46 -21.79
N GLN A 264 5.72 -6.30 -22.13
CA GLN A 264 6.45 -5.13 -22.60
C GLN A 264 7.28 -4.50 -21.48
N VAL A 265 6.66 -4.25 -20.33
CA VAL A 265 7.32 -3.67 -19.14
C VAL A 265 8.53 -4.50 -18.72
N ASN A 266 8.44 -5.83 -18.81
CA ASN A 266 9.53 -6.73 -18.45
C ASN A 266 10.79 -6.57 -19.31
N THR A 267 10.70 -5.92 -20.47
CA THR A 267 11.84 -5.64 -21.36
C THR A 267 12.45 -4.25 -21.17
N LEU A 268 11.82 -3.37 -20.40
CA LEU A 268 12.26 -1.99 -20.20
C LEU A 268 13.37 -1.90 -19.15
N PRO A 269 14.45 -1.11 -19.42
CA PRO A 269 15.52 -0.90 -18.45
C PRO A 269 15.07 -0.06 -17.23
N GLU A 270 14.00 0.69 -17.35
CA GLU A 270 13.40 1.51 -16.29
C GLU A 270 12.54 0.71 -15.31
N LYS A 271 12.35 -0.59 -15.56
CA LYS A 271 11.60 -1.48 -14.68
C LYS A 271 12.33 -1.70 -13.36
N LEU A 272 11.60 -1.51 -12.27
CA LEU A 272 12.00 -1.88 -10.92
C LEU A 272 10.95 -2.83 -10.32
N VAL A 273 11.39 -3.73 -9.45
CA VAL A 273 10.51 -4.66 -8.71
C VAL A 273 10.80 -4.54 -7.23
N PHE A 274 9.74 -4.34 -6.44
CA PHE A 274 9.82 -4.19 -5.00
C PHE A 274 9.00 -5.28 -4.31
N PRO A 275 9.46 -5.83 -3.18
CA PRO A 275 8.61 -6.67 -2.32
C PRO A 275 7.34 -5.93 -1.93
N SER A 276 6.22 -6.64 -1.84
CA SER A 276 4.96 -6.09 -1.34
C SER A 276 4.35 -7.05 -0.31
N THR A 277 3.59 -6.51 0.60
CA THR A 277 2.79 -7.26 1.56
C THR A 277 1.32 -7.39 1.12
N ARG A 278 1.07 -7.30 -0.19
CA ARG A 278 -0.24 -7.59 -0.78
C ARG A 278 -0.40 -9.09 -0.95
N TYR A 279 -1.34 -9.66 -0.23
CA TYR A 279 -1.65 -11.10 -0.26
C TYR A 279 -2.93 -11.36 -1.05
N TRP A 280 -2.83 -12.24 -2.05
CA TRP A 280 -3.96 -12.72 -2.82
C TRP A 280 -4.51 -14.02 -2.23
N TYR A 281 -5.82 -14.12 -2.11
CA TYR A 281 -6.50 -15.31 -1.60
C TYR A 281 -7.89 -15.45 -2.23
N ILE A 282 -8.46 -16.64 -2.12
CA ILE A 282 -9.85 -16.89 -2.46
C ILE A 282 -10.65 -17.06 -1.16
N SER A 283 -11.63 -16.20 -0.98
CA SER A 283 -12.59 -16.28 0.13
C SER A 283 -13.82 -17.08 -0.26
N ILE A 284 -14.46 -17.64 0.76
CA ILE A 284 -15.75 -18.32 0.67
C ILE A 284 -16.72 -17.47 1.50
N PRO A 285 -17.56 -16.61 0.88
CA PRO A 285 -18.45 -15.73 1.61
C PRO A 285 -19.43 -16.49 2.51
N ASN A 286 -19.65 -15.99 3.73
CA ASN A 286 -20.52 -16.61 4.73
C ASN A 286 -22.01 -16.71 4.31
N GLU A 287 -22.40 -15.93 3.30
CA GLU A 287 -23.75 -15.89 2.75
C GLU A 287 -24.06 -17.08 1.81
N THR A 288 -23.06 -17.88 1.49
CA THR A 288 -23.29 -19.08 0.70
C THR A 288 -23.92 -20.15 1.57
N ASN A 289 -25.10 -20.65 1.19
CA ASN A 289 -25.74 -21.83 1.84
C ASN A 289 -24.96 -23.14 1.59
N GLU A 290 -23.76 -23.07 1.05
CA GLU A 290 -22.99 -24.21 0.57
C GLU A 290 -22.02 -24.73 1.65
N LYS A 291 -22.58 -25.28 2.73
CA LYS A 291 -21.83 -25.84 3.88
C LYS A 291 -20.73 -26.84 3.53
N ILE A 292 -20.74 -27.36 2.31
CA ILE A 292 -19.73 -28.30 1.82
C ILE A 292 -18.33 -27.68 1.81
N PHE A 293 -18.22 -26.37 1.49
CA PHE A 293 -16.95 -25.65 1.46
C PHE A 293 -16.51 -25.12 2.84
N GLU A 294 -17.32 -25.31 3.89
CA GLU A 294 -16.91 -25.06 5.27
C GLU A 294 -15.96 -26.17 5.79
N LYS A 295 -15.93 -27.34 5.12
CA LYS A 295 -15.04 -28.46 5.51
C LYS A 295 -13.58 -28.10 5.23
N ALA A 296 -12.78 -28.00 6.29
CA ALA A 296 -11.35 -27.69 6.19
C ALA A 296 -10.59 -28.72 5.33
N GLU A 297 -10.97 -29.99 5.41
CA GLU A 297 -10.39 -31.08 4.61
C GLU A 297 -10.55 -30.82 3.10
N LEU A 298 -11.73 -30.38 2.67
CA LEU A 298 -11.94 -30.03 1.26
C LEU A 298 -11.10 -28.84 0.85
N ARG A 299 -11.04 -27.77 1.68
CA ARG A 299 -10.22 -26.59 1.39
C ARG A 299 -8.74 -26.92 1.35
N LYS A 300 -8.24 -27.81 2.21
CA LYS A 300 -6.86 -28.32 2.18
C LYS A 300 -6.54 -29.02 0.85
N LEU A 301 -7.45 -29.83 0.35
CA LEU A 301 -7.28 -30.48 -0.96
C LEU A 301 -7.33 -29.46 -2.10
N MET A 302 -8.26 -28.51 -2.06
CA MET A 302 -8.34 -27.42 -3.05
C MET A 302 -7.06 -26.57 -3.06
N TYR A 303 -6.51 -26.27 -1.88
CA TYR A 303 -5.23 -25.58 -1.76
C TYR A 303 -4.08 -26.42 -2.34
N ALA A 304 -3.98 -27.70 -1.98
CA ALA A 304 -2.89 -28.58 -2.40
C ALA A 304 -2.78 -28.79 -3.92
N VAL A 305 -3.90 -28.69 -4.66
CA VAL A 305 -3.88 -28.82 -6.12
C VAL A 305 -3.74 -27.49 -6.86
N SER A 306 -3.83 -26.36 -6.15
CA SER A 306 -3.56 -25.05 -6.72
C SER A 306 -2.07 -24.91 -7.07
N ASP A 307 -1.70 -23.98 -7.97
CA ASP A 307 -0.31 -23.72 -8.33
C ASP A 307 0.05 -22.23 -8.17
N PRO A 308 0.22 -21.75 -6.93
CA PRO A 308 0.58 -20.35 -6.67
C PRO A 308 1.94 -19.98 -7.28
N GLU A 309 2.88 -20.92 -7.35
CA GLU A 309 4.20 -20.67 -7.95
C GLU A 309 4.11 -20.36 -9.45
N PHE A 310 3.29 -21.13 -10.18
CA PHE A 310 2.98 -20.85 -11.59
C PHE A 310 2.35 -19.45 -11.73
N MET A 311 1.45 -19.08 -10.84
CA MET A 311 0.81 -17.76 -10.89
C MET A 311 1.83 -16.62 -10.75
N GLY A 312 2.75 -16.70 -9.80
CA GLY A 312 3.80 -15.69 -9.61
C GLY A 312 4.79 -15.61 -10.78
N LYS A 313 5.19 -16.77 -11.31
CA LYS A 313 6.20 -16.85 -12.40
C LYS A 313 5.62 -16.54 -13.78
N VAL A 314 4.41 -17.02 -14.08
CA VAL A 314 3.88 -17.03 -15.46
C VAL A 314 2.72 -16.05 -15.64
N ILE A 315 1.88 -15.82 -14.61
CA ILE A 315 0.76 -14.89 -14.73
C ILE A 315 1.20 -13.47 -14.39
N ILE A 316 1.88 -13.29 -13.26
CA ILE A 316 2.34 -11.95 -12.81
C ILE A 316 3.71 -11.62 -13.44
N GLU A 317 4.50 -12.61 -13.82
CA GLU A 317 5.80 -12.46 -14.50
C GLU A 317 6.87 -11.68 -13.70
N ASN A 318 6.78 -11.65 -12.38
CA ASN A 318 7.74 -10.95 -11.51
C ASN A 318 8.29 -11.81 -10.37
N ASN A 319 8.07 -13.14 -10.43
CA ASN A 319 8.44 -14.11 -9.40
C ASN A 319 7.82 -13.84 -8.02
N SER A 320 6.60 -13.32 -7.98
CA SER A 320 5.82 -13.18 -6.74
C SER A 320 5.77 -14.51 -5.98
N PRO A 321 6.20 -14.55 -4.70
CA PRO A 321 6.30 -15.79 -3.94
C PRO A 321 4.93 -16.29 -3.45
N THR A 322 4.89 -17.54 -3.01
CA THR A 322 3.74 -18.07 -2.27
C THR A 322 3.65 -17.44 -0.87
N ILE A 323 2.44 -17.30 -0.33
CA ILE A 323 2.22 -16.76 1.03
C ILE A 323 2.78 -17.70 2.10
N PHE A 324 2.54 -18.99 1.91
CA PHE A 324 3.00 -20.08 2.77
C PHE A 324 3.77 -21.10 1.95
N GLU A 325 4.53 -21.94 2.61
CA GLU A 325 5.13 -23.11 1.97
C GLU A 325 4.01 -23.95 1.33
N HIS A 326 4.09 -24.15 0.03
CA HIS A 326 3.07 -24.83 -0.75
C HIS A 326 3.69 -26.10 -1.35
N PRO A 327 3.08 -27.28 -1.20
CA PRO A 327 3.53 -28.46 -1.92
C PRO A 327 3.37 -28.19 -3.43
N HIS A 328 4.48 -28.23 -4.17
CA HIS A 328 4.39 -28.15 -5.63
C HIS A 328 3.43 -29.23 -6.14
N PRO A 329 2.45 -28.93 -7.03
CA PRO A 329 1.45 -29.90 -7.47
C PRO A 329 2.08 -30.96 -8.41
N SER A 330 3.00 -31.76 -7.86
CA SER A 330 3.59 -32.92 -8.53
C SER A 330 2.52 -33.98 -8.79
N SER A 331 2.79 -34.91 -9.70
CA SER A 331 1.87 -36.04 -9.97
C SER A 331 1.54 -36.83 -8.71
N GLU A 332 2.48 -36.95 -7.77
CA GLU A 332 2.28 -37.63 -6.50
C GLU A 332 1.28 -36.86 -5.60
N VAL A 333 1.49 -35.55 -5.44
CA VAL A 333 0.57 -34.68 -4.66
C VAL A 333 -0.83 -34.71 -5.27
N LEU A 334 -0.95 -34.57 -6.59
CA LEU A 334 -2.25 -34.59 -7.28
C LEU A 334 -2.98 -35.92 -7.15
N ASN A 335 -2.27 -37.05 -7.28
CA ASN A 335 -2.87 -38.38 -7.11
C ASN A 335 -3.32 -38.59 -5.67
N LYS A 336 -2.48 -38.23 -4.70
CA LYS A 336 -2.83 -38.29 -3.28
C LYS A 336 -4.07 -37.45 -2.94
N ALA A 337 -4.12 -36.20 -3.47
CA ALA A 337 -5.27 -35.32 -3.27
C ALA A 337 -6.56 -35.91 -3.86
N LYS A 338 -6.52 -36.56 -5.01
CA LYS A 338 -7.69 -37.25 -5.61
C LYS A 338 -8.15 -38.42 -4.75
N GLU A 339 -7.23 -39.28 -4.29
CA GLU A 339 -7.56 -40.40 -3.40
C GLU A 339 -8.21 -39.90 -2.10
N ASP A 340 -7.67 -38.86 -1.50
CA ASP A 340 -8.22 -38.28 -0.26
C ASP A 340 -9.57 -37.61 -0.49
N PHE A 341 -9.74 -36.95 -1.66
CA PHE A 341 -11.03 -36.38 -2.06
C PHE A 341 -12.13 -37.49 -2.20
N GLU A 342 -11.83 -38.59 -2.83
CA GLU A 342 -12.79 -39.73 -2.95
C GLU A 342 -13.27 -40.22 -1.56
N LYS A 343 -12.38 -40.25 -0.56
CA LYS A 343 -12.72 -40.64 0.82
C LYS A 343 -13.71 -39.67 1.50
N LEU A 344 -13.73 -38.40 1.11
CA LEU A 344 -14.68 -37.43 1.65
C LEU A 344 -16.13 -37.71 1.22
N ASN A 345 -16.34 -38.52 0.20
CA ASN A 345 -17.66 -38.90 -0.35
C ASN A 345 -18.60 -37.68 -0.56
N ILE A 346 -18.04 -36.61 -1.17
CA ILE A 346 -18.73 -35.33 -1.37
C ILE A 346 -19.60 -35.44 -2.63
N LYS A 347 -20.85 -34.96 -2.53
CA LYS A 347 -21.73 -34.75 -3.67
C LYS A 347 -21.91 -33.25 -3.89
N PHE A 348 -21.59 -32.79 -5.09
CA PHE A 348 -21.83 -31.43 -5.49
C PHE A 348 -23.24 -31.21 -6.02
N SER A 349 -23.68 -29.96 -6.04
CA SER A 349 -24.90 -29.52 -6.69
C SER A 349 -24.80 -29.68 -8.21
N ASP A 350 -25.93 -29.93 -8.88
CA ASP A 350 -26.02 -29.89 -10.36
C ASP A 350 -25.91 -28.45 -10.88
N THR A 351 -26.22 -27.45 -10.04
CA THR A 351 -26.04 -26.04 -10.36
C THR A 351 -24.58 -25.62 -10.14
N PRO A 352 -23.92 -24.99 -11.11
CA PRO A 352 -22.54 -24.54 -10.95
C PRO A 352 -22.38 -23.50 -9.83
N TYR A 353 -21.34 -23.67 -9.02
CA TYR A 353 -20.89 -22.67 -8.06
C TYR A 353 -20.27 -21.48 -8.77
N ILE A 354 -20.47 -20.27 -8.27
CA ILE A 354 -19.96 -19.06 -8.88
C ILE A 354 -18.64 -18.65 -8.24
N ALA A 355 -17.58 -18.58 -9.06
CA ALA A 355 -16.31 -17.96 -8.70
C ALA A 355 -16.25 -16.56 -9.31
N TYR A 356 -16.23 -15.53 -8.46
CA TYR A 356 -16.39 -14.13 -8.83
C TYR A 356 -15.04 -13.39 -8.91
N PHE A 357 -14.93 -12.53 -9.91
CA PHE A 357 -13.88 -11.51 -10.06
C PHE A 357 -14.48 -10.18 -10.50
N SER A 358 -13.82 -9.06 -10.24
CA SER A 358 -14.27 -7.73 -10.67
C SER A 358 -14.12 -7.58 -12.19
N ALA A 359 -15.15 -7.08 -12.89
CA ALA A 359 -15.25 -7.10 -14.36
C ALA A 359 -14.08 -6.39 -15.07
N ASP A 360 -13.54 -5.34 -14.47
CA ASP A 360 -12.44 -4.51 -14.95
C ASP A 360 -11.05 -5.00 -14.52
N LYS A 361 -10.98 -6.10 -13.74
CA LYS A 361 -9.73 -6.61 -13.13
C LYS A 361 -9.24 -7.88 -13.85
N LEU A 362 -8.49 -7.69 -14.92
CA LEU A 362 -7.99 -8.82 -15.73
C LEU A 362 -7.06 -9.75 -14.95
N LEU A 363 -6.22 -9.22 -14.05
CA LEU A 363 -5.34 -10.03 -13.19
C LEU A 363 -6.17 -10.95 -12.28
N GLU A 364 -7.19 -10.43 -11.59
CA GLU A 364 -8.11 -11.23 -10.77
C GLU A 364 -8.70 -12.40 -11.55
N LYS A 365 -9.19 -12.10 -12.76
CA LYS A 365 -9.73 -13.13 -13.67
C LYS A 365 -8.71 -14.22 -13.98
N LYS A 366 -7.47 -13.86 -14.27
CA LYS A 366 -6.41 -14.82 -14.63
C LYS A 366 -6.01 -15.72 -13.47
N LEU A 367 -5.81 -15.13 -12.29
CA LEU A 367 -5.50 -15.88 -11.08
C LEU A 367 -6.63 -16.85 -10.72
N LEU A 368 -7.87 -16.37 -10.75
CA LEU A 368 -9.05 -17.18 -10.44
C LEU A 368 -9.23 -18.32 -11.46
N LEU A 369 -9.10 -18.05 -12.76
CA LEU A 369 -9.21 -19.08 -13.80
C LEU A 369 -8.12 -20.15 -13.65
N SER A 370 -6.89 -19.78 -13.31
CA SER A 370 -5.80 -20.73 -13.08
C SER A 370 -6.14 -21.67 -11.92
N THR A 371 -6.63 -21.12 -10.81
CA THR A 371 -7.01 -21.92 -9.62
C THR A 371 -8.22 -22.83 -9.89
N VAL A 372 -9.28 -22.25 -10.47
CA VAL A 372 -10.53 -23.00 -10.76
C VAL A 372 -10.29 -24.14 -11.74
N LYS A 373 -9.42 -23.95 -12.72
CA LYS A 373 -9.04 -25.02 -13.67
C LYS A 373 -8.52 -26.24 -12.93
N GLU A 374 -7.68 -26.09 -11.92
CA GLU A 374 -7.14 -27.19 -11.14
C GLU A 374 -8.23 -27.87 -10.29
N TRP A 375 -9.14 -27.11 -9.67
CA TRP A 375 -10.23 -27.67 -8.89
C TRP A 375 -11.22 -28.47 -9.74
N VAL A 376 -11.61 -27.92 -10.89
CA VAL A 376 -12.49 -28.62 -11.86
C VAL A 376 -11.78 -29.85 -12.43
N GLY A 377 -10.51 -29.72 -12.81
CA GLY A 377 -9.72 -30.80 -13.39
C GLY A 377 -9.54 -31.99 -12.46
N ASN A 378 -9.20 -31.73 -11.20
CA ASN A 378 -8.86 -32.76 -10.23
C ASN A 378 -10.10 -33.33 -9.49
N PHE A 379 -11.07 -32.51 -9.14
CA PHE A 379 -12.19 -32.89 -8.26
C PHE A 379 -13.57 -32.85 -8.92
N LYS A 380 -13.64 -32.39 -10.18
CA LYS A 380 -14.90 -32.24 -10.93
C LYS A 380 -15.91 -31.31 -10.22
N ILE A 381 -15.43 -30.35 -9.45
CA ILE A 381 -16.29 -29.34 -8.81
C ILE A 381 -16.93 -28.50 -9.93
N PRO A 382 -18.28 -28.43 -10.00
CA PRO A 382 -18.95 -27.65 -11.04
C PRO A 382 -18.86 -26.14 -10.76
N ILE A 383 -17.80 -25.48 -11.24
CA ILE A 383 -17.56 -24.04 -11.03
C ILE A 383 -17.68 -23.29 -12.33
N ARG A 384 -18.35 -22.13 -12.29
CA ARG A 384 -18.40 -21.14 -13.36
C ARG A 384 -17.74 -19.84 -12.89
N VAL A 385 -16.74 -19.37 -13.61
CA VAL A 385 -16.12 -18.07 -13.36
C VAL A 385 -16.97 -16.96 -13.97
N SER A 386 -17.28 -15.92 -13.20
CA SER A 386 -18.20 -14.83 -13.59
C SER A 386 -17.78 -13.50 -12.98
N SER A 387 -18.06 -12.42 -13.69
CA SER A 387 -18.02 -11.05 -13.16
C SER A 387 -19.42 -10.49 -12.85
N SER A 388 -20.49 -11.29 -13.05
CA SER A 388 -21.84 -10.91 -12.67
C SER A 388 -22.15 -11.31 -11.23
N THR A 389 -22.92 -10.48 -10.55
CA THR A 389 -23.45 -10.69 -9.20
C THR A 389 -24.90 -11.19 -9.19
N ASP A 390 -25.45 -11.57 -10.36
CA ASP A 390 -26.86 -12.02 -10.49
C ASP A 390 -27.14 -13.37 -9.82
N SER A 391 -26.11 -14.09 -9.45
CA SER A 391 -26.20 -15.37 -8.74
C SER A 391 -25.38 -15.32 -7.44
N PRO A 392 -25.75 -16.10 -6.41
CA PRO A 392 -24.97 -16.18 -5.18
C PRO A 392 -23.51 -16.55 -5.46
N ILE A 393 -22.58 -15.76 -4.91
CA ILE A 393 -21.14 -15.97 -5.06
C ILE A 393 -20.71 -17.04 -4.06
N THR A 394 -20.04 -18.10 -4.56
CA THR A 394 -19.48 -19.16 -3.70
C THR A 394 -18.00 -18.94 -3.40
N PHE A 395 -17.25 -18.42 -4.37
CA PHE A 395 -15.84 -18.11 -4.24
C PHE A 395 -15.59 -16.68 -4.72
N LYS A 396 -14.76 -15.94 -4.01
CA LYS A 396 -14.36 -14.59 -4.44
C LYS A 396 -12.87 -14.45 -4.35
N ILE A 397 -12.22 -14.01 -5.43
CA ILE A 397 -10.82 -13.62 -5.36
C ILE A 397 -10.71 -12.25 -4.72
N GLU A 398 -9.83 -12.13 -3.75
CA GLU A 398 -9.61 -10.92 -2.99
C GLU A 398 -8.11 -10.73 -2.73
N ASN A 399 -7.71 -9.53 -2.41
CA ASN A 399 -6.39 -9.24 -1.89
C ASN A 399 -6.49 -8.33 -0.67
N TYR A 400 -5.46 -8.39 0.16
CA TYR A 400 -5.31 -7.51 1.31
C TYR A 400 -3.86 -7.03 1.38
N LEU A 401 -3.69 -5.73 1.51
CA LEU A 401 -2.40 -5.09 1.70
C LEU A 401 -2.12 -4.99 3.20
N VAL A 402 -1.24 -5.87 3.68
CA VAL A 402 -0.81 -5.87 5.08
C VAL A 402 0.05 -4.63 5.34
N GLY A 403 -0.21 -3.94 6.45
CA GLY A 403 0.45 -2.67 6.76
C GLY A 403 1.89 -2.81 7.27
N THR A 404 2.32 -4.02 7.62
CA THR A 404 3.66 -4.32 8.13
C THR A 404 4.26 -5.54 7.42
N ASN A 405 5.54 -5.82 7.61
CA ASN A 405 6.17 -7.03 7.09
C ASN A 405 5.87 -8.29 7.92
N ASN A 406 5.05 -8.16 8.96
CA ASN A 406 4.75 -9.25 9.86
C ASN A 406 3.42 -9.93 9.51
N LYS A 407 3.42 -11.24 9.26
CA LYS A 407 2.21 -12.04 9.01
C LYS A 407 1.16 -11.96 10.12
N ASN A 408 1.53 -11.54 11.34
CA ASN A 408 0.56 -11.33 12.41
C ASN A 408 -0.50 -10.27 12.05
N ASP A 409 -0.14 -9.28 11.23
CA ASP A 409 -1.08 -8.30 10.71
C ASP A 409 -2.09 -8.95 9.73
N LEU A 410 -1.64 -9.87 8.88
CA LEU A 410 -2.53 -10.69 8.06
C LEU A 410 -3.49 -11.52 8.93
N TYR A 411 -2.98 -12.18 9.99
CA TYR A 411 -3.85 -12.95 10.89
C TYR A 411 -4.83 -12.07 11.63
N HIS A 412 -4.41 -10.86 12.04
CA HIS A 412 -5.31 -9.91 12.67
C HIS A 412 -6.48 -9.54 11.74
N TYR A 413 -6.19 -9.21 10.48
CA TYR A 413 -7.22 -8.93 9.48
C TYR A 413 -8.15 -10.12 9.23
N ILE A 414 -7.61 -11.32 9.03
CA ILE A 414 -8.38 -12.55 8.82
C ILE A 414 -9.26 -12.84 10.04
N ASN A 415 -8.72 -12.71 11.26
CA ASN A 415 -9.48 -12.92 12.49
C ASN A 415 -10.63 -11.93 12.62
N TYR A 416 -10.41 -10.66 12.30
CA TYR A 416 -11.44 -9.63 12.29
C TYR A 416 -12.53 -9.93 11.26
N LYS A 417 -12.14 -10.19 10.01
CA LYS A 417 -13.07 -10.36 8.89
C LYS A 417 -13.89 -11.65 8.99
N TYR A 418 -13.29 -12.74 9.46
CA TYR A 418 -13.90 -14.09 9.49
C TYR A 418 -14.21 -14.58 10.90
N ASN A 419 -14.06 -13.75 11.93
CA ASN A 419 -14.30 -14.07 13.33
C ASN A 419 -13.57 -15.35 13.79
N THR A 420 -12.27 -15.43 13.49
CA THR A 420 -11.38 -16.53 13.85
C THR A 420 -10.39 -16.12 14.95
N LYS A 421 -9.46 -17.02 15.34
CA LYS A 421 -8.44 -16.76 16.37
C LYS A 421 -7.06 -17.29 15.97
N ILE A 422 -6.73 -17.19 14.70
CA ILE A 422 -5.48 -17.66 14.10
C ILE A 422 -4.30 -16.83 14.62
N LYS A 423 -3.20 -17.48 14.98
CA LYS A 423 -1.98 -16.87 15.48
C LYS A 423 -0.71 -17.38 14.80
N THR A 424 -0.76 -18.50 14.11
CA THR A 424 0.39 -19.17 13.48
C THR A 424 0.08 -19.62 12.06
N ASP A 425 1.13 -19.84 11.26
CA ASP A 425 1.02 -20.43 9.92
C ASP A 425 0.32 -21.79 9.96
N GLU A 426 0.62 -22.63 10.97
CA GLU A 426 0.02 -23.94 11.16
C GLU A 426 -1.49 -23.84 11.40
N GLU A 427 -1.91 -22.98 12.33
CA GLU A 427 -3.34 -22.74 12.61
C GLU A 427 -4.07 -22.20 11.37
N PHE A 428 -3.42 -21.34 10.59
CA PHE A 428 -3.98 -20.82 9.34
C PHE A 428 -4.17 -21.96 8.32
N LEU A 429 -3.14 -22.75 8.07
CA LEU A 429 -3.16 -23.87 7.13
C LEU A 429 -4.09 -25.01 7.58
N ASP A 430 -4.28 -25.16 8.88
CA ASP A 430 -5.24 -26.11 9.42
C ASP A 430 -6.68 -25.67 9.21
N SER A 431 -6.98 -24.40 9.34
CA SER A 431 -8.32 -23.85 9.17
C SER A 431 -8.65 -23.57 7.70
N LEU A 432 -7.68 -23.03 6.93
CA LEU A 432 -7.85 -22.51 5.57
C LEU A 432 -9.18 -21.77 5.40
N VAL A 433 -9.48 -20.87 6.35
CA VAL A 433 -10.71 -20.05 6.31
C VAL A 433 -10.81 -19.26 5.01
N VAL A 434 -9.67 -18.94 4.40
CA VAL A 434 -9.50 -18.51 3.01
C VAL A 434 -8.43 -19.38 2.35
N ILE A 435 -8.46 -19.53 1.03
CA ILE A 435 -7.44 -20.28 0.27
C ILE A 435 -6.36 -19.30 -0.18
N PRO A 436 -5.16 -19.32 0.42
CA PRO A 436 -4.08 -18.40 0.07
C PRO A 436 -3.54 -18.74 -1.31
N LEU A 437 -3.14 -17.72 -2.05
CA LEU A 437 -2.51 -17.86 -3.37
C LEU A 437 -1.06 -17.41 -3.28
N LEU A 438 -0.79 -16.13 -3.44
CA LEU A 438 0.56 -15.58 -3.52
C LEU A 438 0.66 -14.20 -2.85
N GLN A 439 1.89 -13.83 -2.54
CA GLN A 439 2.27 -12.48 -2.15
C GLN A 439 2.73 -11.74 -3.41
N GLU A 440 2.04 -10.67 -3.78
CA GLU A 440 2.39 -9.89 -4.96
C GLU A 440 3.68 -9.07 -4.73
N TYR A 441 4.50 -8.96 -5.77
CA TYR A 441 5.57 -7.97 -5.83
C TYR A 441 5.14 -6.80 -6.71
N ASN A 442 5.45 -5.58 -6.29
CA ASN A 442 5.13 -4.37 -7.03
C ASN A 442 6.12 -4.17 -8.18
N THR A 443 5.63 -4.13 -9.40
CA THR A 443 6.40 -3.73 -10.58
C THR A 443 6.11 -2.27 -10.89
N VAL A 444 7.15 -1.45 -11.07
CA VAL A 444 7.03 -0.02 -11.38
C VAL A 444 8.01 0.39 -12.47
N LEU A 445 7.75 1.48 -13.13
CA LEU A 445 8.65 2.16 -14.08
C LEU A 445 9.11 3.49 -13.48
N SER A 446 10.42 3.76 -13.53
CA SER A 446 10.98 5.01 -13.02
C SER A 446 12.11 5.51 -13.92
N ARG A 447 12.09 6.81 -14.24
CA ARG A 447 13.19 7.45 -14.97
C ARG A 447 14.48 7.39 -14.18
N SER A 448 15.59 7.31 -14.89
CA SER A 448 16.92 7.32 -14.29
C SER A 448 17.27 8.64 -13.59
N SER A 449 16.54 9.73 -13.87
CA SER A 449 16.65 11.01 -13.18
C SER A 449 16.04 11.00 -11.78
N VAL A 450 15.12 10.08 -11.48
CA VAL A 450 14.48 9.97 -10.16
C VAL A 450 15.43 9.28 -9.18
N ARG A 451 15.77 9.96 -8.10
CA ARG A 451 16.62 9.44 -7.02
C ARG A 451 15.86 9.40 -5.70
N GLY A 452 16.28 8.49 -4.80
CA GLY A 452 15.65 8.34 -3.48
C GLY A 452 14.32 7.58 -3.51
N LEU A 453 14.01 6.93 -4.63
CA LEU A 453 12.82 6.10 -4.77
C LEU A 453 12.95 4.88 -3.85
N ASN A 454 12.01 4.75 -2.92
CA ASN A 454 11.87 3.60 -2.04
C ASN A 454 10.38 3.31 -1.85
N LEU A 455 9.91 2.27 -2.52
CA LEU A 455 8.55 1.77 -2.34
C LEU A 455 8.54 0.78 -1.17
N THR A 456 7.79 1.11 -0.12
CA THR A 456 7.71 0.23 1.05
C THR A 456 6.95 -1.06 0.71
N PRO A 457 7.14 -2.14 1.47
CA PRO A 457 6.35 -3.36 1.29
C PRO A 457 4.83 -3.14 1.45
N SER A 458 4.41 -2.18 2.28
CA SER A 458 3.01 -1.73 2.38
C SER A 458 2.53 -0.90 1.20
N GLY A 459 3.35 -0.73 0.15
CA GLY A 459 2.99 -0.01 -1.06
C GLY A 459 3.08 1.51 -0.95
N ASP A 460 3.67 2.08 0.11
CA ASP A 460 3.80 3.52 0.24
C ASP A 460 5.07 4.02 -0.46
N LEU A 461 4.96 5.09 -1.22
CA LEU A 461 6.06 5.84 -1.81
C LEU A 461 6.08 7.23 -1.20
N TYR A 462 7.10 7.55 -0.41
CA TYR A 462 7.24 8.85 0.23
C TYR A 462 8.01 9.81 -0.66
N LEU A 463 7.31 10.72 -1.35
CA LEU A 463 7.88 11.68 -2.30
C LEU A 463 8.83 12.69 -1.64
N LYS A 464 8.73 12.90 -0.33
CA LYS A 464 9.64 13.78 0.45
C LYS A 464 11.11 13.38 0.36
N TYR A 465 11.40 12.10 0.02
CA TYR A 465 12.76 11.59 -0.15
C TYR A 465 13.26 11.60 -1.60
N ILE A 466 12.38 11.93 -2.54
CA ILE A 466 12.73 11.97 -3.96
C ILE A 466 13.42 13.29 -4.31
N ASN A 467 14.39 13.19 -5.22
CA ASN A 467 14.97 14.33 -5.92
C ASN A 467 15.20 13.99 -7.39
N ILE A 468 15.17 15.00 -8.25
CA ILE A 468 15.39 14.90 -9.69
C ILE A 468 16.82 15.34 -10.01
N GLN A 469 17.58 14.51 -10.77
CA GLN A 469 18.98 14.75 -11.15
C GLN A 469 19.17 14.74 -12.66
#